data_061951d97830dc6fd919dbbb9192eb73
#
_entry.id   061951d97830dc6fd919dbbb9192eb73
#
_cell.length_a   1.000
_cell.length_b   1.000
_cell.length_c   1.000
_cell.angle_alpha   90.00
_cell.angle_beta   90.00
_cell.angle_gamma   90.00
#
_symmetry.space_group_name_H-M   'P 1'
#
loop_
_entity.id
_entity.type
_entity.pdbx_description
1 polymer ?
#
loop_
_entity_poly.entity_id
_entity_poly.type
_entity_poly.pdbx_seq_one_letter_code
_entity_poly.pdbx_strand_id
1 'polypeptide(L)'
;SAIAAWTPSMINNQNSQDDIYCLTPFLEAMRDKGAYCDWYQYGDYWKKSTPELWGINLNARNNLQKGMNPPDCGSYKNNEGAADQLDFWIEADWCGMVCPAQVNSAIDIAWRAGHVIGYGESVYGGIAVAAMQSKAFTATNVTEIFDAGRYSIPADCLTRKMFDDVIAWKNAGQTYDQNFASLRNKYPAHNHGACASMDLGFVAIGLLYGNGN
;
A
#
# COMPACT_ATOMS: atom_id res chain seq x y z
N SER A 1 -4.70 24.18 13.94
CA SER A 1 -3.46 24.64 14.60
C SER A 1 -2.38 23.58 14.39
N ALA A 2 -1.21 23.98 13.90
CA ALA A 2 -0.09 23.07 13.75
C ALA A 2 0.41 22.61 15.15
N ILE A 3 0.72 21.31 15.27
CA ILE A 3 1.36 20.76 16.47
C ILE A 3 2.82 21.22 16.45
N ALA A 4 3.22 22.05 17.41
CA ALA A 4 4.59 22.60 17.49
C ALA A 4 5.61 21.58 18.00
N ALA A 5 5.18 20.64 18.87
CA ALA A 5 6.00 19.53 19.37
C ALA A 5 5.10 18.36 19.82
N TRP A 6 5.57 17.16 19.63
CA TRP A 6 4.93 15.95 20.14
C TRP A 6 5.34 15.71 21.60
N THR A 7 4.35 15.35 22.43
CA THR A 7 4.59 14.91 23.81
C THR A 7 4.14 13.46 23.96
N PRO A 8 4.69 12.70 24.94
CA PRO A 8 4.28 11.31 25.19
C PRO A 8 2.77 11.13 25.40
N SER A 9 2.10 12.13 25.99
CA SER A 9 0.65 12.10 26.23
C SER A 9 -0.19 12.27 24.96
N MET A 10 0.40 12.71 23.85
CA MET A 10 -0.25 12.79 22.53
C MET A 10 -0.18 11.46 21.75
N ILE A 11 0.69 10.55 22.20
CA ILE A 11 0.87 9.23 21.63
C ILE A 11 0.06 8.26 22.48
N ASN A 12 -1.22 8.16 22.22
CA ASN A 12 -2.10 7.29 23.00
C ASN A 12 -2.72 6.21 22.13
N ASN A 13 -3.02 5.08 22.78
CA ASN A 13 -3.90 4.02 22.30
C ASN A 13 -3.62 3.52 20.86
N GLN A 14 -2.39 3.16 20.57
CA GLN A 14 -1.99 2.59 19.26
C GLN A 14 -2.70 1.27 18.93
N ASN A 15 -3.30 0.60 19.91
CA ASN A 15 -4.03 -0.65 19.75
C ASN A 15 -5.37 -0.50 18.98
N SER A 16 -5.80 0.73 18.71
CA SER A 16 -7.01 1.02 17.93
C SER A 16 -6.71 1.56 16.53
N GLN A 17 -5.47 1.44 16.05
CA GLN A 17 -5.07 1.83 14.71
C GLN A 17 -5.23 0.64 13.75
N ASP A 18 -6.21 0.71 12.85
CA ASP A 18 -6.49 -0.33 11.87
C ASP A 18 -5.30 -0.61 10.96
N ASP A 19 -4.60 0.39 10.50
CA ASP A 19 -3.37 0.26 9.70
C ASP A 19 -2.31 -0.63 10.37
N ILE A 20 -2.30 -0.71 11.71
CA ILE A 20 -1.36 -1.55 12.45
C ILE A 20 -1.90 -2.97 12.64
N TYR A 21 -3.13 -3.14 13.11
CA TYR A 21 -3.64 -4.48 13.41
C TYR A 21 -4.03 -5.28 12.15
N CYS A 22 -4.28 -4.61 11.02
CA CYS A 22 -4.50 -5.29 9.74
C CYS A 22 -3.25 -6.02 9.23
N LEU A 23 -2.03 -5.62 9.64
CA LEU A 23 -0.80 -6.36 9.31
C LEU A 23 -0.71 -7.69 10.04
N THR A 24 -1.31 -7.79 11.23
CA THR A 24 -1.11 -8.93 12.15
C THR A 24 -1.44 -10.28 11.53
N PRO A 25 -2.57 -10.49 10.83
CA PRO A 25 -2.90 -11.79 10.23
C PRO A 25 -1.86 -12.26 9.20
N PHE A 26 -1.29 -11.33 8.42
CA PHE A 26 -0.25 -11.65 7.45
C PHE A 26 1.06 -12.05 8.13
N LEU A 27 1.47 -11.31 9.16
CA LEU A 27 2.68 -11.60 9.92
C LEU A 27 2.56 -12.91 10.71
N GLU A 28 1.40 -13.21 11.27
CA GLU A 28 1.12 -14.48 11.93
C GLU A 28 1.18 -15.66 10.95
N ALA A 29 0.56 -15.51 9.77
CA ALA A 29 0.66 -16.51 8.72
C ALA A 29 2.10 -16.76 8.33
N MET A 30 2.90 -15.71 8.12
CA MET A 30 4.30 -15.82 7.75
C MET A 30 5.15 -16.44 8.86
N ARG A 31 4.90 -16.08 10.12
CA ARG A 31 5.58 -16.70 11.29
C ARG A 31 5.33 -18.20 11.34
N ASP A 32 4.10 -18.64 11.12
CA ASP A 32 3.70 -20.04 11.32
C ASP A 32 3.90 -20.93 10.07
N LYS A 33 3.88 -20.34 8.87
CA LYS A 33 3.99 -21.04 7.58
C LYS A 33 5.29 -20.76 6.82
N GLY A 34 6.04 -19.73 7.24
CA GLY A 34 7.30 -19.34 6.62
C GLY A 34 7.15 -18.31 5.51
N ALA A 35 8.28 -17.87 4.97
CA ALA A 35 8.37 -16.79 3.97
C ALA A 35 7.68 -17.11 2.63
N TYR A 36 7.48 -18.40 2.33
CA TYR A 36 6.80 -18.87 1.12
C TYR A 36 5.30 -19.08 1.30
N CYS A 37 4.72 -18.54 2.39
CA CYS A 37 3.29 -18.53 2.65
C CYS A 37 2.52 -18.11 1.39
N ASP A 38 1.61 -18.96 0.92
CA ASP A 38 0.80 -18.64 -0.26
C ASP A 38 -0.45 -17.82 0.09
N TRP A 39 -1.17 -17.37 -0.91
CA TRP A 39 -2.37 -16.55 -0.69
C TRP A 39 -3.51 -17.30 0.01
N TYR A 40 -3.61 -18.65 -0.12
CA TYR A 40 -4.61 -19.44 0.62
C TYR A 40 -4.28 -19.45 2.12
N GLN A 41 -3.00 -19.60 2.45
CA GLN A 41 -2.51 -19.55 3.82
C GLN A 41 -2.72 -18.16 4.43
N TYR A 42 -2.39 -17.08 3.71
CA TYR A 42 -2.72 -15.72 4.13
C TYR A 42 -4.24 -15.54 4.33
N GLY A 43 -5.05 -16.02 3.40
CA GLY A 43 -6.51 -15.98 3.47
C GLY A 43 -7.08 -16.70 4.69
N ASP A 44 -6.50 -17.83 5.08
CA ASP A 44 -6.92 -18.58 6.27
C ASP A 44 -6.73 -17.79 7.58
N TYR A 45 -5.64 -17.02 7.68
CA TYR A 45 -5.39 -16.14 8.82
C TYR A 45 -6.28 -14.90 8.77
N TRP A 46 -6.43 -14.29 7.60
CA TRP A 46 -7.32 -13.15 7.40
C TRP A 46 -8.79 -13.48 7.74
N LYS A 47 -9.27 -14.64 7.30
CA LYS A 47 -10.61 -15.15 7.60
C LYS A 47 -10.90 -15.26 9.09
N LYS A 48 -9.90 -15.59 9.89
CA LYS A 48 -9.99 -15.79 11.34
C LYS A 48 -9.73 -14.52 12.14
N SER A 49 -9.28 -13.45 11.50
CA SER A 49 -8.98 -12.20 12.17
C SER A 49 -10.21 -11.61 12.84
N THR A 50 -10.05 -11.06 14.04
CA THR A 50 -11.13 -10.55 14.86
C THR A 50 -11.24 -9.02 14.94
N PRO A 51 -10.22 -8.23 14.51
CA PRO A 51 -10.31 -6.77 14.61
C PRO A 51 -11.49 -6.20 13.82
N GLU A 52 -11.94 -5.03 14.20
CA GLU A 52 -12.89 -4.26 13.40
C GLU A 52 -12.23 -3.84 12.10
N LEU A 53 -12.92 -4.05 10.97
CA LEU A 53 -12.42 -3.78 9.62
C LEU A 53 -13.43 -2.95 8.84
N TRP A 54 -12.93 -2.18 7.87
CA TRP A 54 -13.73 -1.36 6.97
C TRP A 54 -13.38 -1.65 5.50
N GLY A 55 -14.15 -1.06 4.60
CA GLY A 55 -13.85 -1.05 3.17
C GLY A 55 -13.57 -2.43 2.59
N ILE A 56 -12.53 -2.49 1.80
CA ILE A 56 -12.08 -3.72 1.13
C ILE A 56 -11.63 -4.80 2.13
N ASN A 57 -11.03 -4.41 3.25
CA ASN A 57 -10.59 -5.32 4.31
C ASN A 57 -11.75 -6.14 4.89
N LEU A 58 -12.85 -5.46 5.21
CA LEU A 58 -14.07 -6.11 5.70
C LEU A 58 -14.71 -6.99 4.62
N ASN A 59 -14.78 -6.49 3.40
CA ASN A 59 -15.34 -7.22 2.27
C ASN A 59 -14.59 -8.52 2.01
N ALA A 60 -13.26 -8.47 1.96
CA ALA A 60 -12.43 -9.65 1.77
C ALA A 60 -12.63 -10.68 2.86
N ARG A 61 -12.64 -10.26 4.15
CA ARG A 61 -12.92 -11.16 5.27
C ARG A 61 -14.31 -11.80 5.15
N ASN A 62 -15.33 -11.04 4.85
CA ASN A 62 -16.70 -11.55 4.68
C ASN A 62 -16.78 -12.54 3.51
N ASN A 63 -16.08 -12.29 2.41
CA ASN A 63 -16.03 -13.19 1.26
C ASN A 63 -15.32 -14.50 1.60
N LEU A 64 -14.20 -14.44 2.32
CA LEU A 64 -13.49 -15.61 2.83
C LEU A 64 -14.38 -16.44 3.80
N GLN A 65 -15.14 -15.79 4.68
CA GLN A 65 -16.06 -16.45 5.61
C GLN A 65 -17.23 -17.12 4.89
N LYS A 66 -17.64 -16.59 3.73
CA LYS A 66 -18.63 -17.23 2.84
C LYS A 66 -18.05 -18.36 1.98
N GLY A 67 -16.77 -18.66 2.11
CA GLY A 67 -16.10 -19.76 1.41
C GLY A 67 -15.44 -19.38 0.09
N MET A 68 -15.33 -18.09 -0.25
CA MET A 68 -14.52 -17.65 -1.38
C MET A 68 -13.04 -17.79 -1.01
N ASN A 69 -12.21 -18.16 -1.99
CA ASN A 69 -10.77 -18.24 -1.82
C ASN A 69 -10.06 -17.06 -2.48
N PRO A 70 -8.85 -16.71 -2.06
CA PRO A 70 -8.00 -15.82 -2.84
C PRO A 70 -7.68 -16.42 -4.23
N PRO A 71 -7.58 -15.61 -5.28
CA PRO A 71 -7.73 -14.16 -5.31
C PRO A 71 -9.17 -13.67 -5.45
N ASP A 72 -10.16 -14.57 -5.55
CA ASP A 72 -11.55 -14.21 -5.82
C ASP A 72 -12.15 -13.36 -4.68
N CYS A 73 -11.77 -13.61 -3.42
CA CYS A 73 -12.29 -12.88 -2.27
C CYS A 73 -11.97 -11.37 -2.32
N GLY A 74 -10.79 -10.97 -2.85
CA GLY A 74 -10.38 -9.58 -3.04
C GLY A 74 -10.66 -9.02 -4.43
N SER A 75 -11.13 -9.84 -5.38
CA SER A 75 -11.24 -9.47 -6.79
C SER A 75 -12.28 -8.38 -7.05
N TYR A 76 -12.07 -7.61 -8.14
CA TYR A 76 -13.02 -6.59 -8.60
C TYR A 76 -14.43 -7.16 -8.81
N LYS A 77 -14.55 -8.38 -9.33
CA LYS A 77 -15.82 -9.06 -9.57
C LYS A 77 -16.68 -9.21 -8.31
N ASN A 78 -16.04 -9.41 -7.16
CA ASN A 78 -16.72 -9.66 -5.89
C ASN A 78 -16.69 -8.45 -4.93
N ASN A 79 -15.98 -7.38 -5.32
CA ASN A 79 -15.81 -6.14 -4.55
C ASN A 79 -15.93 -4.92 -5.45
N GLU A 80 -16.95 -4.88 -6.31
CA GLU A 80 -17.17 -3.78 -7.24
C GLU A 80 -17.19 -2.43 -6.52
N GLY A 81 -16.38 -1.48 -7.01
CA GLY A 81 -16.23 -0.15 -6.43
C GLY A 81 -15.32 -0.06 -5.20
N ALA A 82 -14.75 -1.18 -4.73
CA ALA A 82 -13.87 -1.19 -3.56
C ALA A 82 -12.53 -1.91 -3.79
N ALA A 83 -12.42 -2.77 -4.82
CA ALA A 83 -11.26 -3.64 -5.01
C ALA A 83 -9.91 -2.92 -5.18
N ASP A 84 -9.92 -1.65 -5.59
CA ASP A 84 -8.77 -0.79 -5.80
C ASP A 84 -8.61 0.30 -4.73
N GLN A 85 -9.24 0.13 -3.56
CA GLN A 85 -9.06 1.02 -2.42
C GLN A 85 -7.62 0.97 -1.88
N LEU A 86 -7.29 1.98 -1.09
CA LEU A 86 -5.91 2.22 -0.60
C LEU A 86 -5.40 1.18 0.40
N ASP A 87 -6.29 0.41 1.03
CA ASP A 87 -5.97 -0.39 2.22
C ASP A 87 -4.71 -1.24 2.07
N PHE A 88 -4.56 -2.01 1.00
CA PHE A 88 -3.38 -2.87 0.89
C PHE A 88 -2.07 -2.09 0.75
N TRP A 89 -2.01 -0.94 0.11
CA TRP A 89 -0.74 -0.22 0.03
C TRP A 89 -0.29 0.38 1.36
N ILE A 90 -1.21 0.78 2.23
CA ILE A 90 -0.86 1.23 3.59
C ILE A 90 -0.47 0.05 4.50
N GLU A 91 -0.87 -1.15 4.15
CA GLU A 91 -0.58 -2.38 4.88
C GLU A 91 0.62 -3.16 4.32
N ALA A 92 1.25 -2.73 3.23
CA ALA A 92 2.26 -3.49 2.51
C ALA A 92 3.71 -3.21 2.95
N ASP A 93 3.96 -2.26 3.82
CA ASP A 93 5.29 -1.85 4.27
C ASP A 93 6.07 -3.01 4.90
N TRP A 94 5.40 -3.86 5.70
CA TRP A 94 6.01 -5.04 6.31
C TRP A 94 6.64 -5.98 5.28
N CYS A 95 6.08 -6.09 4.07
CA CYS A 95 6.63 -6.96 3.02
C CYS A 95 8.07 -6.54 2.67
N GLY A 96 8.33 -5.23 2.60
CA GLY A 96 9.67 -4.72 2.40
C GLY A 96 10.56 -4.82 3.63
N MET A 97 9.99 -4.62 4.83
CA MET A 97 10.74 -4.69 6.09
C MET A 97 11.26 -6.10 6.39
N VAL A 98 10.52 -7.15 6.05
CA VAL A 98 10.98 -8.55 6.23
C VAL A 98 11.93 -9.01 5.13
N CYS A 99 12.13 -8.22 4.09
CA CYS A 99 13.01 -8.50 2.94
C CYS A 99 14.00 -7.35 2.69
N PRO A 100 14.87 -6.98 3.67
CA PRO A 100 15.79 -5.87 3.51
C PRO A 100 16.73 -6.11 2.31
N ALA A 101 16.77 -5.14 1.40
CA ALA A 101 17.57 -5.20 0.16
C ALA A 101 17.21 -6.33 -0.83
N GLN A 102 16.08 -7.00 -0.62
CA GLN A 102 15.60 -8.10 -1.47
C GLN A 102 14.29 -7.71 -2.17
N VAL A 103 14.36 -6.72 -3.04
CA VAL A 103 13.20 -6.09 -3.69
C VAL A 103 12.27 -7.12 -4.35
N ASN A 104 12.83 -8.10 -5.08
CA ASN A 104 12.00 -9.11 -5.76
C ASN A 104 11.25 -10.01 -4.76
N SER A 105 11.86 -10.35 -3.63
CA SER A 105 11.20 -11.13 -2.58
C SER A 105 10.08 -10.33 -1.91
N ALA A 106 10.30 -9.03 -1.67
CA ALA A 106 9.28 -8.13 -1.14
C ALA A 106 8.07 -8.02 -2.08
N ILE A 107 8.32 -7.88 -3.38
CA ILE A 107 7.28 -7.85 -4.43
C ILE A 107 6.47 -9.14 -4.44
N ASP A 108 7.12 -10.31 -4.38
CA ASP A 108 6.47 -11.61 -4.40
C ASP A 108 5.56 -11.81 -3.17
N ILE A 109 6.03 -11.40 -1.98
CA ILE A 109 5.21 -11.42 -0.76
C ILE A 109 4.01 -10.48 -0.91
N ALA A 110 4.23 -9.23 -1.35
CA ALA A 110 3.17 -8.25 -1.54
C ALA A 110 2.14 -8.70 -2.58
N TRP A 111 2.57 -9.34 -3.65
CA TRP A 111 1.68 -9.93 -4.65
C TRP A 111 0.74 -10.98 -4.03
N ARG A 112 1.29 -11.91 -3.25
CA ARG A 112 0.49 -12.97 -2.61
C ARG A 112 -0.43 -12.45 -1.53
N ALA A 113 0.04 -11.56 -0.67
CA ALA A 113 -0.74 -10.98 0.41
C ALA A 113 -1.84 -10.04 -0.15
N GLY A 114 -1.51 -9.20 -1.11
CA GLY A 114 -2.44 -8.23 -1.68
C GLY A 114 -3.66 -8.85 -2.35
N HIS A 115 -3.49 -10.01 -2.99
CA HIS A 115 -4.59 -10.71 -3.63
C HIS A 115 -5.56 -11.41 -2.64
N VAL A 116 -5.30 -11.34 -1.35
CA VAL A 116 -6.27 -11.74 -0.33
C VAL A 116 -7.33 -10.67 -0.13
N ILE A 117 -6.94 -9.39 -0.13
CA ILE A 117 -7.83 -8.29 0.24
C ILE A 117 -8.18 -7.36 -0.92
N GLY A 118 -7.33 -7.25 -1.95
CA GLY A 118 -7.48 -6.27 -3.01
C GLY A 118 -7.24 -6.80 -4.40
N TYR A 119 -7.34 -5.88 -5.36
CA TYR A 119 -7.10 -6.15 -6.79
C TYR A 119 -6.59 -4.89 -7.49
N GLY A 120 -5.94 -5.05 -8.65
CA GLY A 120 -5.54 -3.94 -9.52
C GLY A 120 -4.66 -2.90 -8.79
N GLU A 121 -5.12 -1.66 -8.76
CA GLU A 121 -4.33 -0.53 -8.23
C GLU A 121 -4.01 -0.66 -6.73
N SER A 122 -4.87 -1.28 -5.93
CA SER A 122 -4.58 -1.59 -4.53
C SER A 122 -3.35 -2.48 -4.40
N VAL A 123 -3.29 -3.56 -5.18
CA VAL A 123 -2.17 -4.52 -5.18
C VAL A 123 -0.92 -3.88 -5.78
N TYR A 124 -1.04 -3.14 -6.88
CA TYR A 124 0.12 -2.44 -7.48
C TYR A 124 0.70 -1.38 -6.53
N GLY A 125 -0.16 -0.64 -5.82
CA GLY A 125 0.27 0.29 -4.78
C GLY A 125 1.07 -0.40 -3.68
N GLY A 126 0.56 -1.52 -3.17
CA GLY A 126 1.26 -2.33 -2.16
C GLY A 126 2.60 -2.90 -2.64
N ILE A 127 2.67 -3.38 -3.89
CA ILE A 127 3.92 -3.81 -4.51
C ILE A 127 4.94 -2.67 -4.58
N ALA A 128 4.51 -1.48 -4.98
CA ALA A 128 5.38 -0.31 -5.05
C ALA A 128 5.91 0.06 -3.65
N VAL A 129 5.06 0.07 -2.62
CA VAL A 129 5.46 0.34 -1.24
C VAL A 129 6.45 -0.72 -0.74
N ALA A 130 6.16 -2.00 -0.92
CA ALA A 130 7.05 -3.09 -0.53
C ALA A 130 8.43 -2.98 -1.19
N ALA A 131 8.48 -2.64 -2.48
CA ALA A 131 9.72 -2.44 -3.22
C ALA A 131 10.50 -1.23 -2.68
N MET A 132 9.83 -0.10 -2.41
CA MET A 132 10.43 1.09 -1.83
C MET A 132 11.01 0.80 -0.44
N GLN A 133 10.27 0.15 0.43
CA GLN A 133 10.71 -0.22 1.78
C GLN A 133 11.93 -1.16 1.75
N SER A 134 11.89 -2.19 0.90
CA SER A 134 13.04 -3.11 0.75
C SER A 134 14.29 -2.39 0.24
N LYS A 135 14.13 -1.50 -0.75
CA LYS A 135 15.24 -0.73 -1.34
C LYS A 135 15.81 0.29 -0.35
N ALA A 136 15.00 0.85 0.54
CA ALA A 136 15.43 1.85 1.53
C ALA A 136 16.58 1.38 2.42
N PHE A 137 16.74 0.07 2.65
CA PHE A 137 17.85 -0.47 3.43
C PHE A 137 19.24 -0.30 2.78
N THR A 138 19.28 -0.08 1.46
CA THR A 138 20.55 0.03 0.70
C THR A 138 20.62 1.27 -0.19
N ALA A 139 19.55 2.03 -0.26
CA ALA A 139 19.51 3.23 -1.09
C ALA A 139 20.40 4.33 -0.50
N THR A 140 21.03 5.10 -1.36
CA THR A 140 21.86 6.25 -0.99
C THR A 140 21.12 7.59 -1.16
N ASN A 141 19.98 7.54 -1.84
CA ASN A 141 19.13 8.71 -2.07
C ASN A 141 17.68 8.30 -2.32
N VAL A 142 16.77 9.26 -2.20
CA VAL A 142 15.31 9.04 -2.33
C VAL A 142 14.92 8.61 -3.75
N THR A 143 15.65 9.03 -4.78
CA THR A 143 15.34 8.64 -6.16
C THR A 143 15.47 7.14 -6.37
N GLU A 144 16.49 6.51 -5.79
CA GLU A 144 16.65 5.05 -5.88
C GLU A 144 15.48 4.31 -5.20
N ILE A 145 14.99 4.84 -4.07
CA ILE A 145 13.83 4.27 -3.37
C ILE A 145 12.59 4.38 -4.26
N PHE A 146 12.33 5.59 -4.76
CA PHE A 146 11.17 5.87 -5.57
C PHE A 146 11.16 5.05 -6.89
N ASP A 147 12.30 4.96 -7.55
CA ASP A 147 12.45 4.18 -8.78
C ASP A 147 12.24 2.67 -8.54
N ALA A 148 12.65 2.15 -7.39
CA ALA A 148 12.37 0.76 -7.03
C ALA A 148 10.86 0.48 -6.99
N GLY A 149 10.07 1.35 -6.37
CA GLY A 149 8.61 1.21 -6.37
C GLY A 149 8.01 1.41 -7.77
N ARG A 150 8.41 2.48 -8.43
CA ARG A 150 7.91 2.87 -9.75
C ARG A 150 8.09 1.77 -10.80
N TYR A 151 9.27 1.14 -10.85
CA TYR A 151 9.58 0.11 -11.86
C TYR A 151 9.16 -1.31 -11.47
N SER A 152 8.60 -1.50 -10.27
CA SER A 152 8.09 -2.78 -9.79
C SER A 152 6.66 -3.09 -10.25
N ILE A 153 5.98 -2.13 -10.84
CA ILE A 153 4.57 -2.23 -11.25
C ILE A 153 4.42 -2.03 -12.77
N PRO A 154 3.34 -2.54 -13.39
CA PRO A 154 3.12 -2.42 -14.82
C PRO A 154 3.17 -0.98 -15.32
N ALA A 155 3.79 -0.76 -16.49
CA ALA A 155 3.95 0.58 -17.05
C ALA A 155 2.64 1.27 -17.45
N ASP A 156 1.60 0.50 -17.70
CA ASP A 156 0.28 0.96 -18.13
C ASP A 156 -0.75 1.07 -17.00
N CYS A 157 -0.44 0.64 -15.77
CA CYS A 157 -1.31 0.84 -14.62
C CYS A 157 -1.44 2.31 -14.22
N LEU A 158 -2.50 2.65 -13.51
CA LEU A 158 -2.79 4.03 -13.13
C LEU A 158 -1.76 4.59 -12.14
N THR A 159 -1.36 3.80 -11.14
CA THR A 159 -0.34 4.17 -10.16
C THR A 159 1.00 4.50 -10.82
N ARG A 160 1.42 3.72 -11.83
CA ARG A 160 2.64 4.01 -12.57
C ARG A 160 2.55 5.31 -13.35
N LYS A 161 1.46 5.54 -14.06
CA LYS A 161 1.21 6.80 -14.79
C LYS A 161 1.21 8.00 -13.86
N MET A 162 0.61 7.84 -12.69
CA MET A 162 0.61 8.88 -11.65
C MET A 162 2.04 9.20 -11.17
N PHE A 163 2.87 8.19 -10.89
CA PHE A 163 4.28 8.41 -10.54
C PHE A 163 5.05 9.14 -11.64
N ASP A 164 4.85 8.72 -12.89
CA ASP A 164 5.49 9.35 -14.05
C ASP A 164 5.09 10.82 -14.21
N ASP A 165 3.81 11.15 -13.99
CA ASP A 165 3.32 12.54 -14.03
C ASP A 165 3.90 13.40 -12.91
N VAL A 166 3.91 12.90 -11.67
CA VAL A 166 4.48 13.64 -10.51
C VAL A 166 5.95 13.99 -10.76
N ILE A 167 6.73 13.05 -11.32
CA ILE A 167 8.12 13.32 -11.73
C ILE A 167 8.19 14.35 -12.85
N ALA A 168 7.36 14.19 -13.89
CA ALA A 168 7.35 15.09 -15.03
C ALA A 168 7.02 16.54 -14.61
N TRP A 169 6.05 16.72 -13.75
CA TRP A 169 5.67 18.04 -13.21
C TRP A 169 6.80 18.65 -12.36
N LYS A 170 7.46 17.85 -11.53
CA LYS A 170 8.63 18.32 -10.78
C LYS A 170 9.76 18.76 -11.72
N ASN A 171 10.07 17.98 -12.75
CA ASN A 171 11.10 18.28 -13.73
C ASN A 171 10.74 19.51 -14.58
N ALA A 172 9.46 19.79 -14.77
CA ALA A 172 8.97 21.01 -15.40
C ALA A 172 9.02 22.25 -14.47
N GLY A 173 9.56 22.10 -13.25
CA GLY A 173 9.76 23.20 -12.30
C GLY A 173 8.54 23.55 -11.46
N GLN A 174 7.49 22.70 -11.42
CA GLN A 174 6.38 22.93 -10.50
C GLN A 174 6.88 22.91 -9.05
N THR A 175 6.32 23.79 -8.23
CA THR A 175 6.51 23.75 -6.77
C THR A 175 5.73 22.57 -6.17
N TYR A 176 5.97 22.27 -4.89
CA TYR A 176 5.20 21.29 -4.13
C TYR A 176 3.69 21.53 -4.27
N ASP A 177 3.22 22.74 -3.99
CA ASP A 177 1.78 23.08 -4.04
C ASP A 177 1.19 22.95 -5.45
N GLN A 178 1.96 23.33 -6.49
CA GLN A 178 1.53 23.18 -7.88
C GLN A 178 1.41 21.72 -8.29
N ASN A 179 2.37 20.88 -7.92
CA ASN A 179 2.35 19.45 -8.19
C ASN A 179 1.18 18.78 -7.47
N PHE A 180 0.97 19.12 -6.19
CA PHE A 180 -0.17 18.66 -5.41
C PHE A 180 -1.53 19.03 -6.06
N ALA A 181 -1.67 20.26 -6.53
CA ALA A 181 -2.87 20.70 -7.24
C ALA A 181 -3.06 19.95 -8.58
N SER A 182 -1.97 19.76 -9.33
CA SER A 182 -1.98 18.99 -10.59
C SER A 182 -2.41 17.54 -10.38
N LEU A 183 -1.90 16.90 -9.32
CA LEU A 183 -2.29 15.54 -8.93
C LEU A 183 -3.79 15.45 -8.65
N ARG A 184 -4.32 16.30 -7.78
CA ARG A 184 -5.74 16.31 -7.44
C ARG A 184 -6.66 16.58 -8.63
N ASN A 185 -6.22 17.41 -9.58
CA ASN A 185 -6.99 17.72 -10.76
C ASN A 185 -7.02 16.56 -11.76
N LYS A 186 -5.91 15.84 -11.90
CA LYS A 186 -5.78 14.75 -12.88
C LYS A 186 -6.28 13.41 -12.36
N TYR A 187 -6.09 13.16 -11.07
CA TYR A 187 -6.43 11.90 -10.39
C TYR A 187 -7.45 12.16 -9.29
N PRO A 188 -8.73 12.40 -9.65
CA PRO A 188 -9.76 12.66 -8.66
C PRO A 188 -9.97 11.44 -7.76
N ALA A 189 -10.27 11.70 -6.49
CA ALA A 189 -10.68 10.64 -5.57
C ALA A 189 -11.93 9.94 -6.12
N HIS A 190 -11.99 8.62 -5.99
CA HIS A 190 -13.24 7.88 -6.18
C HIS A 190 -14.30 8.35 -5.16
N ASN A 191 -15.57 8.00 -5.41
CA ASN A 191 -16.73 8.42 -4.60
C ASN A 191 -16.60 8.13 -3.09
N HIS A 192 -15.63 7.30 -2.69
CA HIS A 192 -15.33 6.96 -1.29
C HIS A 192 -14.05 7.59 -0.73
N GLY A 193 -13.39 8.50 -1.48
CA GLY A 193 -12.22 9.24 -0.99
C GLY A 193 -10.94 8.41 -0.80
N ALA A 194 -10.96 7.13 -1.13
CA ALA A 194 -9.88 6.17 -0.82
C ALA A 194 -9.33 5.53 -2.10
N CYS A 195 -8.82 6.35 -3.03
CA CYS A 195 -8.20 5.86 -4.27
C CYS A 195 -6.71 5.59 -4.06
N ALA A 196 -6.31 4.32 -4.18
CA ALA A 196 -4.92 3.90 -4.00
C ALA A 196 -3.92 4.76 -4.79
N SER A 197 -4.19 5.05 -6.06
CA SER A 197 -3.27 5.80 -6.92
C SER A 197 -3.12 7.26 -6.49
N MET A 198 -4.22 7.95 -6.13
CA MET A 198 -4.14 9.35 -5.74
C MET A 198 -3.41 9.53 -4.41
N ASP A 199 -3.75 8.72 -3.41
CA ASP A 199 -3.17 8.83 -2.07
C ASP A 199 -1.68 8.50 -2.08
N LEU A 200 -1.27 7.47 -2.84
CA LEU A 200 0.13 7.15 -3.05
C LEU A 200 0.87 8.26 -3.83
N GLY A 201 0.16 9.03 -4.65
CA GLY A 201 0.68 10.22 -5.30
C GLY A 201 1.09 11.33 -4.32
N PHE A 202 0.37 11.51 -3.24
CA PHE A 202 0.78 12.45 -2.18
C PHE A 202 2.05 11.98 -1.46
N VAL A 203 2.20 10.67 -1.23
CA VAL A 203 3.44 10.09 -0.70
C VAL A 203 4.60 10.35 -1.66
N ALA A 204 4.40 10.13 -2.96
CA ALA A 204 5.39 10.39 -4.00
C ALA A 204 5.85 11.87 -4.02
N ILE A 205 4.91 12.81 -3.93
CA ILE A 205 5.22 14.24 -3.85
C ILE A 205 6.03 14.53 -2.57
N GLY A 206 5.61 13.99 -1.42
CA GLY A 206 6.34 14.14 -0.17
C GLY A 206 7.79 13.66 -0.27
N LEU A 207 8.01 12.47 -0.82
CA LEU A 207 9.35 11.91 -1.04
C LEU A 207 10.20 12.76 -1.99
N LEU A 208 9.63 13.19 -3.12
CA LEU A 208 10.37 13.91 -4.16
C LEU A 208 10.72 15.35 -3.76
N TYR A 209 9.93 16.03 -2.96
CA TYR A 209 10.18 17.41 -2.53
C TYR A 209 10.77 17.49 -1.12
N GLY A 210 10.72 16.43 -0.33
CA GLY A 210 11.23 16.38 1.05
C GLY A 210 12.76 16.34 1.15
N ASN A 211 13.48 16.06 0.06
CA ASN A 211 14.95 15.95 0.02
C ASN A 211 15.56 15.05 1.11
N GLY A 212 14.81 14.02 1.53
CA GLY A 212 15.24 13.07 2.57
C GLY A 212 15.02 13.55 4.01
N ASN A 213 14.23 14.62 4.21
CA ASN A 213 13.79 15.10 5.53
C ASN A 213 12.41 14.54 5.88
#